data_77914845a6705ba28ed4936a28dce642
#
_entry.id   77914845a6705ba28ed4936a28dce642
#
_cell.length_a   1.000
_cell.length_b   1.000
_cell.length_c   1.000
_cell.angle_alpha   90.00
_cell.angle_beta   90.00
_cell.angle_gamma   90.00
#
_symmetry.space_group_name_H-M   'P 1'
#
loop_
_entity.id
_entity.type
_entity.pdbx_description
1 polymer ?
#
loop_
_entity_poly.entity_id
_entity_poly.type
_entity_poly.pdbx_seq_one_letter_code
_entity_poly.pdbx_strand_id
1 'polypeptide(L)'
;MLKILIADDHAVVRKGLKQILLEEYPSALISEAEDAEGLITQVVSNEWNLVICDMNMPGRSGLDALSQLKQIAPGLPVLIMSMYPEEQYALRVLKAGAAGYLGKDTIHDNVIKAVQTIQLGKKFITPSIAERLADAFGENSSKPVHELLSDREFDVFKLIAGGKSVTDIAAQLSLSTTTVSTYRSRIMEKMNTKSNAELTRYALEKNLI
;
A
#
# COMPACT_ATOMS: atom_id res chain seq x y z
N MET A 1 24.74 -10.39 -6.77
CA MET A 1 24.05 -10.97 -5.61
C MET A 1 22.78 -10.15 -5.37
N LEU A 2 21.63 -10.80 -5.34
CA LEU A 2 20.34 -10.12 -5.15
C LEU A 2 20.23 -9.62 -3.71
N LYS A 3 19.88 -8.32 -3.53
CA LYS A 3 19.69 -7.70 -2.22
C LYS A 3 18.25 -7.26 -2.07
N ILE A 4 17.53 -7.85 -1.12
CA ILE A 4 16.10 -7.56 -0.85
C ILE A 4 15.96 -7.03 0.57
N LEU A 5 15.20 -5.96 0.73
CA LEU A 5 14.80 -5.43 2.02
C LEU A 5 13.30 -5.66 2.22
N ILE A 6 12.94 -6.34 3.31
CA ILE A 6 11.55 -6.63 3.69
C ILE A 6 11.17 -5.70 4.84
N ALA A 7 10.09 -4.95 4.69
CA ALA A 7 9.53 -4.11 5.74
C ALA A 7 8.09 -4.53 6.05
N ASP A 8 7.83 -4.98 7.27
CA ASP A 8 6.53 -5.40 7.79
C ASP A 8 6.61 -5.39 9.32
N ASP A 9 5.60 -4.97 10.02
CA ASP A 9 5.59 -4.96 11.49
C ASP A 9 5.36 -6.36 12.10
N HIS A 10 4.90 -7.33 11.28
CA HIS A 10 4.65 -8.70 11.70
C HIS A 10 5.89 -9.59 11.47
N ALA A 11 6.59 -9.97 12.53
CA ALA A 11 7.79 -10.81 12.45
C ALA A 11 7.55 -12.17 11.76
N VAL A 12 6.34 -12.73 11.85
CA VAL A 12 5.98 -14.00 11.21
C VAL A 12 5.95 -13.83 9.68
N VAL A 13 5.41 -12.71 9.18
CA VAL A 13 5.37 -12.40 7.75
C VAL A 13 6.79 -12.22 7.21
N ARG A 14 7.63 -11.44 7.90
CA ARG A 14 9.03 -11.24 7.49
C ARG A 14 9.80 -12.56 7.40
N LYS A 15 9.69 -13.41 8.42
CA LYS A 15 10.35 -14.73 8.45
C LYS A 15 9.85 -15.66 7.35
N GLY A 16 8.53 -15.71 7.13
CA GLY A 16 7.93 -16.52 6.07
C GLY A 16 8.39 -16.08 4.68
N LEU A 17 8.36 -14.77 4.40
CA LEU A 17 8.86 -14.21 3.15
C LEU A 17 10.34 -14.51 2.92
N LYS A 18 11.15 -14.30 3.95
CA LYS A 18 12.58 -14.59 3.89
C LYS A 18 12.85 -16.06 3.56
N GLN A 19 12.11 -16.97 4.16
CA GLN A 19 12.23 -18.39 3.86
C GLN A 19 11.88 -18.69 2.40
N ILE A 20 10.71 -18.25 1.92
CA ILE A 20 10.27 -18.45 0.53
C ILE A 20 11.28 -17.87 -0.47
N LEU A 21 11.80 -16.67 -0.18
CA LEU A 21 12.79 -16.03 -1.06
C LEU A 21 14.13 -16.75 -1.05
N LEU A 22 14.60 -17.27 0.08
CA LEU A 22 15.86 -18.00 0.18
C LEU A 22 15.79 -19.41 -0.44
N GLU A 23 14.62 -20.03 -0.49
CA GLU A 23 14.41 -21.28 -1.23
C GLU A 23 14.64 -21.10 -2.74
N GLU A 24 14.17 -20.00 -3.34
CA GLU A 24 14.38 -19.70 -4.75
C GLU A 24 15.73 -19.02 -5.03
N TYR A 25 16.18 -18.14 -4.11
CA TYR A 25 17.43 -17.37 -4.23
C TYR A 25 18.38 -17.64 -3.07
N PRO A 26 19.03 -18.81 -2.99
CA PRO A 26 19.88 -19.20 -1.84
C PRO A 26 21.05 -18.25 -1.54
N SER A 27 21.51 -17.50 -2.54
CA SER A 27 22.60 -16.52 -2.40
C SER A 27 22.12 -15.08 -2.19
N ALA A 28 20.80 -14.84 -2.03
CA ALA A 28 20.27 -13.50 -1.82
C ALA A 28 20.64 -12.97 -0.43
N LEU A 29 20.96 -11.68 -0.35
CA LEU A 29 21.02 -10.95 0.90
C LEU A 29 19.65 -10.41 1.23
N ILE A 30 19.05 -10.89 2.32
CA ILE A 30 17.73 -10.42 2.76
C ILE A 30 17.87 -9.78 4.13
N SER A 31 17.53 -8.49 4.19
CA SER A 31 17.43 -7.73 5.45
C SER A 31 15.98 -7.42 5.78
N GLU A 32 15.74 -7.08 7.04
CA GLU A 32 14.40 -6.87 7.60
C GLU A 32 14.33 -5.49 8.27
N ALA A 33 13.19 -4.82 8.12
CA ALA A 33 12.79 -3.62 8.87
C ALA A 33 11.43 -3.88 9.50
N GLU A 34 11.19 -3.33 10.69
CA GLU A 34 9.96 -3.54 11.45
C GLU A 34 8.97 -2.39 11.29
N ASP A 35 9.43 -1.29 10.74
CA ASP A 35 8.67 -0.06 10.53
C ASP A 35 9.23 0.76 9.36
N ALA A 36 8.53 1.84 9.03
CA ALA A 36 8.90 2.74 7.94
C ALA A 36 10.21 3.50 8.20
N GLU A 37 10.54 3.83 9.44
CA GLU A 37 11.77 4.56 9.78
C GLU A 37 13.00 3.67 9.61
N GLY A 38 12.92 2.42 10.07
CA GLY A 38 13.94 1.40 9.85
C GLY A 38 14.14 1.10 8.36
N LEU A 39 13.05 0.99 7.60
CA LEU A 39 13.09 0.84 6.15
C LEU A 39 13.87 1.99 5.48
N ILE A 40 13.51 3.24 5.77
CA ILE A 40 14.16 4.41 5.18
C ILE A 40 15.63 4.48 5.58
N THR A 41 15.94 4.24 6.85
CA THR A 41 17.33 4.23 7.35
C THR A 41 18.18 3.21 6.59
N GLN A 42 17.66 2.01 6.34
CA GLN A 42 18.39 0.98 5.61
C GLN A 42 18.55 1.32 4.12
N VAL A 43 17.56 1.96 3.49
CA VAL A 43 17.66 2.39 2.08
C VAL A 43 18.69 3.51 1.91
N VAL A 44 18.77 4.44 2.87
CA VAL A 44 19.79 5.51 2.83
C VAL A 44 21.21 4.96 3.04
N SER A 45 21.35 3.93 3.88
CA SER A 45 22.66 3.41 4.29
C SER A 45 23.22 2.31 3.37
N ASN A 46 22.41 1.70 2.54
CA ASN A 46 22.79 0.54 1.72
C ASN A 46 22.12 0.57 0.34
N GLU A 47 22.72 -0.18 -0.59
CA GLU A 47 22.12 -0.40 -1.91
C GLU A 47 21.25 -1.66 -1.93
N TRP A 48 20.05 -1.53 -2.47
CA TRP A 48 19.06 -2.59 -2.59
C TRP A 48 18.63 -2.79 -4.05
N ASN A 49 18.30 -4.04 -4.40
CA ASN A 49 17.72 -4.35 -5.72
C ASN A 49 16.19 -4.33 -5.69
N LEU A 50 15.60 -4.55 -4.51
CA LEU A 50 14.15 -4.58 -4.32
C LEU A 50 13.81 -4.29 -2.86
N VAL A 51 12.76 -3.53 -2.65
CA VAL A 51 12.05 -3.40 -1.37
C VAL A 51 10.73 -4.13 -1.47
N ILE A 52 10.40 -4.95 -0.48
CA ILE A 52 9.05 -5.52 -0.27
C ILE A 52 8.52 -4.87 1.00
N CYS A 53 7.46 -4.09 0.88
CA CYS A 53 6.97 -3.22 1.95
C CYS A 53 5.51 -3.49 2.25
N ASP A 54 5.19 -3.74 3.52
CA ASP A 54 3.80 -3.75 3.97
C ASP A 54 3.18 -2.36 3.83
N MET A 55 1.92 -2.36 3.43
CA MET A 55 1.13 -1.14 3.31
C MET A 55 0.75 -0.56 4.67
N ASN A 56 0.56 -1.41 5.69
CA ASN A 56 0.07 -1.02 7.01
C ASN A 56 1.14 -1.23 8.08
N MET A 57 1.99 -0.22 8.26
CA MET A 57 2.96 -0.21 9.35
C MET A 57 2.60 0.84 10.41
N PRO A 58 2.94 0.63 11.69
CA PRO A 58 2.70 1.60 12.74
C PRO A 58 3.33 2.97 12.44
N GLY A 59 2.63 4.03 12.80
CA GLY A 59 3.06 5.41 12.62
C GLY A 59 2.95 5.91 11.19
N ARG A 60 3.75 5.38 10.27
CA ARG A 60 3.79 5.79 8.86
C ARG A 60 3.36 4.64 7.94
N SER A 61 2.42 4.89 7.02
CA SER A 61 1.97 3.86 6.07
C SER A 61 3.05 3.49 5.05
N GLY A 62 2.91 2.30 4.45
CA GLY A 62 3.77 1.88 3.34
C GLY A 62 3.67 2.80 2.12
N LEU A 63 2.53 3.47 1.90
CA LEU A 63 2.39 4.47 0.84
C LEU A 63 3.14 5.77 1.15
N ASP A 64 3.15 6.23 2.41
CA ASP A 64 3.98 7.36 2.83
C ASP A 64 5.46 7.01 2.69
N ALA A 65 5.84 5.79 3.10
CA ALA A 65 7.21 5.28 2.93
C ALA A 65 7.58 5.18 1.45
N LEU A 66 6.71 4.63 0.59
CA LEU A 66 6.92 4.58 -0.87
C LEU A 66 7.16 5.96 -1.45
N SER A 67 6.35 6.96 -1.09
CA SER A 67 6.49 8.34 -1.58
C SER A 67 7.86 8.92 -1.20
N GLN A 68 8.32 8.68 0.01
CA GLN A 68 9.66 9.10 0.45
C GLN A 68 10.77 8.31 -0.24
N LEU A 69 10.64 7.00 -0.39
CA LEU A 69 11.59 6.15 -1.12
C LEU A 69 11.77 6.61 -2.56
N LYS A 70 10.69 7.05 -3.22
CA LYS A 70 10.76 7.57 -4.60
C LYS A 70 11.47 8.93 -4.70
N GLN A 71 11.56 9.69 -3.62
CA GLN A 71 12.36 10.92 -3.57
C GLN A 71 13.85 10.63 -3.35
N ILE A 72 14.19 9.71 -2.43
CA ILE A 72 15.59 9.42 -2.06
C ILE A 72 16.26 8.38 -2.97
N ALA A 73 15.50 7.43 -3.51
CA ALA A 73 15.98 6.36 -4.37
C ALA A 73 14.98 6.08 -5.50
N PRO A 74 14.81 7.00 -6.48
CA PRO A 74 13.75 6.90 -7.50
C PRO A 74 13.84 5.65 -8.38
N GLY A 75 15.04 5.12 -8.58
CA GLY A 75 15.28 3.88 -9.33
C GLY A 75 15.04 2.59 -8.55
N LEU A 76 14.89 2.64 -7.22
CA LEU A 76 14.69 1.46 -6.41
C LEU A 76 13.27 0.92 -6.59
N PRO A 77 13.09 -0.33 -7.07
CA PRO A 77 11.77 -0.92 -7.18
C PRO A 77 11.22 -1.26 -5.79
N VAL A 78 9.94 -0.93 -5.58
CA VAL A 78 9.20 -1.21 -4.34
C VAL A 78 7.96 -2.03 -4.68
N LEU A 79 7.86 -3.22 -4.14
CA LEU A 79 6.67 -4.07 -4.17
C LEU A 79 5.87 -3.81 -2.88
N ILE A 80 4.65 -3.37 -3.01
CA ILE A 80 3.76 -3.17 -1.85
C ILE A 80 2.98 -4.45 -1.59
N MET A 81 2.93 -4.87 -0.33
CA MET A 81 2.08 -5.96 0.16
C MET A 81 0.94 -5.42 1.01
N SER A 82 -0.21 -6.07 0.98
CA SER A 82 -1.35 -5.63 1.80
C SER A 82 -2.36 -6.75 2.03
N MET A 83 -3.11 -6.66 3.14
CA MET A 83 -4.33 -7.43 3.39
C MET A 83 -5.56 -6.83 2.68
N TYR A 84 -5.44 -5.62 2.15
CA TYR A 84 -6.56 -4.99 1.45
C TYR A 84 -6.72 -5.54 0.03
N PRO A 85 -7.96 -5.58 -0.48
CA PRO A 85 -8.24 -6.04 -1.85
C PRO A 85 -7.48 -5.20 -2.89
N GLU A 86 -6.87 -5.88 -3.87
CA GLU A 86 -6.10 -5.21 -4.93
C GLU A 86 -6.95 -4.25 -5.76
N GLU A 87 -8.24 -4.55 -5.91
CA GLU A 87 -9.19 -3.74 -6.64
C GLU A 87 -9.33 -2.32 -6.10
N GLN A 88 -9.04 -2.13 -4.82
CA GLN A 88 -9.22 -0.83 -4.15
C GLN A 88 -7.94 -0.02 -4.08
N TYR A 89 -6.79 -0.68 -3.96
CA TYR A 89 -5.53 -0.01 -3.65
C TYR A 89 -4.46 -0.11 -4.74
N ALA A 90 -4.48 -1.16 -5.58
CA ALA A 90 -3.39 -1.40 -6.51
C ALA A 90 -3.14 -0.23 -7.47
N LEU A 91 -4.21 0.40 -8.01
CA LEU A 91 -4.06 1.56 -8.90
C LEU A 91 -3.41 2.76 -8.18
N ARG A 92 -3.77 3.02 -6.91
CA ARG A 92 -3.17 4.10 -6.11
C ARG A 92 -1.68 3.84 -5.89
N VAL A 93 -1.34 2.62 -5.48
CA VAL A 93 0.03 2.16 -5.24
C VAL A 93 0.88 2.27 -6.51
N LEU A 94 0.36 1.82 -7.66
CA LEU A 94 1.05 1.91 -8.94
C LEU A 94 1.22 3.35 -9.43
N LYS A 95 0.23 4.22 -9.21
CA LYS A 95 0.30 5.67 -9.49
C LYS A 95 1.33 6.37 -8.60
N ALA A 96 1.48 5.92 -7.34
CA ALA A 96 2.52 6.40 -6.43
C ALA A 96 3.93 5.92 -6.79
N GLY A 97 4.09 5.10 -7.82
CA GLY A 97 5.37 4.67 -8.35
C GLY A 97 5.86 3.30 -7.89
N ALA A 98 5.01 2.49 -7.26
CA ALA A 98 5.37 1.12 -6.93
C ALA A 98 5.67 0.29 -8.18
N ALA A 99 6.51 -0.72 -7.99
CA ALA A 99 6.82 -1.73 -9.00
C ALA A 99 5.74 -2.82 -9.08
N GLY A 100 4.89 -2.94 -8.07
CA GLY A 100 3.77 -3.86 -8.05
C GLY A 100 2.97 -3.80 -6.75
N TYR A 101 1.86 -4.51 -6.74
CA TYR A 101 1.01 -4.74 -5.59
C TYR A 101 0.80 -6.25 -5.41
N LEU A 102 0.81 -6.73 -4.19
CA LEU A 102 0.64 -8.14 -3.86
C LEU A 102 -0.25 -8.30 -2.62
N GLY A 103 -1.35 -9.03 -2.75
CA GLY A 103 -2.18 -9.42 -1.62
C GLY A 103 -1.44 -10.37 -0.68
N LYS A 104 -1.54 -10.13 0.64
CA LYS A 104 -0.90 -11.01 1.64
C LYS A 104 -1.48 -12.42 1.66
N ASP A 105 -2.71 -12.60 1.22
CA ASP A 105 -3.40 -13.89 1.04
C ASP A 105 -2.81 -14.74 -0.08
N THR A 106 -2.22 -14.11 -1.10
CA THR A 106 -1.63 -14.78 -2.28
C THR A 106 -0.11 -14.74 -2.33
N ILE A 107 0.54 -14.30 -1.24
CA ILE A 107 2.01 -14.16 -1.18
C ILE A 107 2.73 -15.43 -1.60
N HIS A 108 2.36 -16.58 -1.03
CA HIS A 108 3.04 -17.85 -1.26
C HIS A 108 3.14 -18.19 -2.75
N ASP A 109 2.07 -17.93 -3.50
CA ASP A 109 1.96 -18.31 -4.91
C ASP A 109 2.57 -17.28 -5.87
N ASN A 110 2.66 -16.01 -5.44
CA ASN A 110 2.94 -14.91 -6.35
C ASN A 110 4.21 -14.11 -6.03
N VAL A 111 4.79 -14.21 -4.83
CA VAL A 111 5.97 -13.39 -4.46
C VAL A 111 7.16 -13.65 -5.35
N ILE A 112 7.44 -14.91 -5.71
CA ILE A 112 8.56 -15.26 -6.58
C ILE A 112 8.34 -14.70 -7.99
N LYS A 113 7.14 -14.85 -8.55
CA LYS A 113 6.75 -14.25 -9.83
C LYS A 113 6.90 -12.73 -9.82
N ALA A 114 6.48 -12.09 -8.72
CA ALA A 114 6.59 -10.64 -8.57
C ALA A 114 8.06 -10.21 -8.59
N VAL A 115 8.91 -10.87 -7.80
CA VAL A 115 10.35 -10.59 -7.76
C VAL A 115 10.99 -10.78 -9.13
N GLN A 116 10.74 -11.90 -9.81
CA GLN A 116 11.26 -12.18 -11.16
C GLN A 116 10.85 -11.12 -12.18
N THR A 117 9.55 -10.73 -12.16
CA THR A 117 9.03 -9.72 -13.06
C THR A 117 9.70 -8.35 -12.83
N ILE A 118 9.87 -7.98 -11.55
CA ILE A 118 10.47 -6.70 -11.17
C ILE A 118 11.96 -6.67 -11.48
N GLN A 119 12.69 -7.78 -11.31
CA GLN A 119 14.09 -7.88 -11.70
C GLN A 119 14.32 -7.68 -13.21
N LEU A 120 13.33 -8.02 -14.04
CA LEU A 120 13.34 -7.74 -15.49
C LEU A 120 13.01 -6.28 -15.83
N GLY A 121 12.91 -5.39 -14.83
CA GLY A 121 12.54 -4.00 -15.01
C GLY A 121 11.07 -3.77 -15.34
N LYS A 122 10.22 -4.78 -15.18
CA LYS A 122 8.78 -4.71 -15.46
C LYS A 122 7.99 -4.48 -14.18
N LYS A 123 6.78 -3.93 -14.30
CA LYS A 123 5.84 -3.87 -13.19
C LYS A 123 5.13 -5.22 -13.02
N PHE A 124 4.99 -5.65 -11.77
CA PHE A 124 4.15 -6.80 -11.45
C PHE A 124 2.69 -6.35 -11.36
N ILE A 125 1.89 -6.82 -12.30
CA ILE A 125 0.48 -6.47 -12.46
C ILE A 125 -0.30 -7.76 -12.64
N THR A 126 -1.30 -8.01 -11.80
CA THR A 126 -2.20 -9.15 -11.94
C THR A 126 -3.19 -8.91 -13.10
N PRO A 127 -3.84 -9.96 -13.64
CA PRO A 127 -4.87 -9.79 -14.66
C PRO A 127 -6.00 -8.85 -14.22
N SER A 128 -6.46 -8.95 -12.97
CA SER A 128 -7.49 -8.07 -12.40
C SER A 128 -7.07 -6.60 -12.42
N ILE A 129 -5.83 -6.30 -12.02
CA ILE A 129 -5.29 -4.93 -12.07
C ILE A 129 -5.19 -4.46 -13.54
N ALA A 130 -4.80 -5.33 -14.47
CA ALA A 130 -4.69 -4.99 -15.89
C ALA A 130 -6.04 -4.61 -16.50
N GLU A 131 -7.10 -5.35 -16.19
CA GLU A 131 -8.47 -5.03 -16.61
C GLU A 131 -8.90 -3.66 -16.11
N ARG A 132 -8.70 -3.38 -14.82
CA ARG A 132 -9.04 -2.07 -14.24
C ARG A 132 -8.22 -0.91 -14.81
N LEU A 133 -6.97 -1.16 -15.17
CA LEU A 133 -6.18 -0.17 -15.91
C LEU A 133 -6.78 0.10 -17.27
N ALA A 134 -7.18 -0.94 -18.01
CA ALA A 134 -7.82 -0.80 -19.32
C ALA A 134 -9.13 -0.02 -19.22
N ASP A 135 -9.98 -0.32 -18.23
CA ASP A 135 -11.23 0.40 -17.97
C ASP A 135 -10.96 1.88 -17.65
N ALA A 136 -9.96 2.15 -16.83
CA ALA A 136 -9.58 3.53 -16.48
C ALA A 136 -9.06 4.37 -17.68
N PHE A 137 -8.54 3.71 -18.72
CA PHE A 137 -8.16 4.38 -19.98
C PHE A 137 -9.32 4.55 -20.96
N GLY A 138 -10.34 3.66 -20.89
CA GLY A 138 -11.50 3.67 -21.78
C GLY A 138 -12.58 4.69 -21.38
N GLU A 139 -12.65 5.03 -20.11
CA GLU A 139 -13.65 5.95 -19.59
C GLU A 139 -13.14 7.40 -19.63
N ASN A 140 -13.73 8.20 -20.52
CA ASN A 140 -13.70 9.67 -20.46
C ASN A 140 -14.55 10.20 -19.28
N SER A 141 -14.75 9.40 -18.22
CA SER A 141 -15.58 9.75 -17.09
C SER A 141 -14.80 10.56 -16.06
N SER A 142 -15.45 11.56 -15.49
CA SER A 142 -14.94 12.33 -14.35
C SER A 142 -14.45 11.35 -13.24
N LYS A 143 -13.19 11.49 -12.86
CA LYS A 143 -12.58 10.65 -11.79
C LYS A 143 -13.52 10.53 -10.61
N PRO A 144 -13.76 9.32 -10.07
CA PRO A 144 -14.57 9.16 -8.88
C PRO A 144 -14.09 10.06 -7.76
N VAL A 145 -14.99 10.70 -7.04
CA VAL A 145 -14.65 11.72 -6.02
C VAL A 145 -13.70 11.18 -4.96
N HIS A 146 -13.78 9.89 -4.62
CA HIS A 146 -12.86 9.25 -3.67
C HIS A 146 -11.40 9.16 -4.17
N GLU A 147 -11.14 9.33 -5.48
CA GLU A 147 -9.76 9.45 -6.00
C GLU A 147 -9.09 10.79 -5.66
N LEU A 148 -9.86 11.80 -5.23
CA LEU A 148 -9.33 13.08 -4.74
C LEU A 148 -8.76 12.98 -3.32
N LEU A 149 -9.10 11.91 -2.61
CA LEU A 149 -8.60 11.66 -1.27
C LEU A 149 -7.12 11.25 -1.33
N SER A 150 -6.30 11.80 -0.43
CA SER A 150 -4.98 11.23 -0.17
C SER A 150 -5.11 9.80 0.39
N ASP A 151 -4.04 9.05 0.39
CA ASP A 151 -4.08 7.65 0.84
C ASP A 151 -4.52 7.54 2.31
N ARG A 152 -4.03 8.42 3.18
CA ARG A 152 -4.48 8.49 4.58
C ARG A 152 -5.93 8.93 4.73
N GLU A 153 -6.39 9.87 3.93
CA GLU A 153 -7.81 10.26 3.90
C GLU A 153 -8.68 9.09 3.41
N PHE A 154 -8.19 8.32 2.45
CA PHE A 154 -8.92 7.16 1.94
C PHE A 154 -9.00 6.03 2.98
N ASP A 155 -7.93 5.76 3.72
CA ASP A 155 -7.95 4.80 4.84
C ASP A 155 -8.96 5.22 5.91
N VAL A 156 -8.90 6.48 6.34
CA VAL A 156 -9.84 7.03 7.32
C VAL A 156 -11.27 7.01 6.79
N PHE A 157 -11.49 7.38 5.52
CA PHE A 157 -12.80 7.32 4.87
C PHE A 157 -13.39 5.91 4.92
N LYS A 158 -12.65 4.88 4.56
CA LYS A 158 -13.12 3.49 4.60
C LYS A 158 -13.53 3.06 6.02
N LEU A 159 -12.73 3.40 7.01
CA LEU A 159 -13.02 3.05 8.40
C LEU A 159 -14.26 3.80 8.92
N ILE A 160 -14.44 5.07 8.57
CA ILE A 160 -15.65 5.84 8.89
C ILE A 160 -16.87 5.22 8.19
N ALA A 161 -16.76 4.92 6.91
CA ALA A 161 -17.82 4.30 6.12
C ALA A 161 -18.21 2.92 6.64
N GLY A 162 -17.24 2.15 7.17
CA GLY A 162 -17.43 0.88 7.85
C GLY A 162 -17.96 1.01 9.30
N GLY A 163 -18.32 2.22 9.76
CA GLY A 163 -18.94 2.45 11.07
C GLY A 163 -17.98 2.54 12.25
N LYS A 164 -16.66 2.62 12.04
CA LYS A 164 -15.69 2.80 13.13
C LYS A 164 -15.82 4.20 13.77
N SER A 165 -15.67 4.25 15.09
CA SER A 165 -15.60 5.54 15.80
C SER A 165 -14.25 6.23 15.56
N VAL A 166 -14.20 7.55 15.77
CA VAL A 166 -12.94 8.33 15.70
C VAL A 166 -11.87 7.76 16.63
N THR A 167 -12.25 7.26 17.79
CA THR A 167 -11.36 6.66 18.79
C THR A 167 -10.79 5.34 18.28
N ASP A 168 -11.64 4.47 17.71
CA ASP A 168 -11.20 3.18 17.15
C ASP A 168 -10.26 3.37 15.97
N ILE A 169 -10.58 4.34 15.09
CA ILE A 169 -9.73 4.70 13.94
C ILE A 169 -8.37 5.22 14.42
N ALA A 170 -8.36 6.09 15.42
CA ALA A 170 -7.14 6.62 16.00
C ALA A 170 -6.25 5.49 16.56
N ALA A 171 -6.83 4.56 17.30
CA ALA A 171 -6.12 3.39 17.81
C ALA A 171 -5.60 2.50 16.67
N GLN A 172 -6.46 2.18 15.69
CA GLN A 172 -6.11 1.26 14.59
C GLN A 172 -5.00 1.83 13.68
N LEU A 173 -5.01 3.14 13.43
CA LEU A 173 -4.03 3.79 12.55
C LEU A 173 -2.84 4.41 13.30
N SER A 174 -2.75 4.22 14.61
CA SER A 174 -1.73 4.84 15.49
C SER A 174 -1.68 6.37 15.35
N LEU A 175 -2.86 7.00 15.33
CA LEU A 175 -3.05 8.45 15.21
C LEU A 175 -3.69 9.04 16.48
N SER A 176 -3.64 10.38 16.60
CA SER A 176 -4.47 11.06 17.61
C SER A 176 -5.92 11.20 17.12
N THR A 177 -6.88 11.25 18.04
CA THR A 177 -8.30 11.52 17.72
C THR A 177 -8.49 12.87 17.03
N THR A 178 -7.67 13.86 17.36
CA THR A 178 -7.65 15.18 16.70
C THR A 178 -7.21 15.05 15.23
N THR A 179 -6.19 14.24 14.95
CA THR A 179 -5.71 13.97 13.59
C THR A 179 -6.80 13.30 12.76
N VAL A 180 -7.46 12.27 13.30
CA VAL A 180 -8.57 11.58 12.62
C VAL A 180 -9.74 12.55 12.36
N SER A 181 -10.07 13.41 13.32
CA SER A 181 -11.12 14.44 13.14
C SER A 181 -10.77 15.43 12.04
N THR A 182 -9.50 15.81 11.93
CA THR A 182 -9.02 16.66 10.83
C THR A 182 -9.15 15.97 9.47
N TYR A 183 -8.75 14.70 9.37
CA TYR A 183 -8.95 13.92 8.15
C TYR A 183 -10.43 13.80 7.79
N ARG A 184 -11.29 13.49 8.76
CA ARG A 184 -12.74 13.43 8.54
C ARG A 184 -13.29 14.73 7.94
N SER A 185 -12.88 15.89 8.47
CA SER A 185 -13.32 17.19 7.94
C SER A 185 -12.88 17.40 6.49
N ARG A 186 -11.62 17.09 6.17
CA ARG A 186 -11.07 17.17 4.81
C ARG A 186 -11.75 16.21 3.84
N ILE A 187 -12.06 14.98 4.29
CA ILE A 187 -12.80 13.98 3.51
C ILE A 187 -14.18 14.53 3.15
N MET A 188 -14.93 15.05 4.14
CA MET A 188 -16.26 15.62 3.91
C MET A 188 -16.22 16.79 2.93
N GLU A 189 -15.22 17.65 3.04
CA GLU A 189 -15.02 18.77 2.11
C GLU A 189 -14.73 18.27 0.68
N LYS A 190 -13.74 17.40 0.51
CA LYS A 190 -13.32 16.87 -0.81
C LYS A 190 -14.40 16.05 -1.48
N MET A 191 -15.18 15.29 -0.70
CA MET A 191 -16.27 14.45 -1.21
C MET A 191 -17.61 15.20 -1.30
N ASN A 192 -17.64 16.46 -0.86
CA ASN A 192 -18.85 17.29 -0.79
C ASN A 192 -20.00 16.58 -0.05
N THR A 193 -19.70 15.97 1.10
CA THR A 193 -20.65 15.25 1.95
C THR A 193 -20.81 15.95 3.30
N LYS A 194 -21.98 15.78 3.92
CA LYS A 194 -22.33 16.46 5.18
C LYS A 194 -22.42 15.54 6.39
N SER A 195 -22.41 14.22 6.16
CA SER A 195 -22.59 13.23 7.22
C SER A 195 -21.82 11.93 6.95
N ASN A 196 -21.54 11.17 8.03
CA ASN A 196 -20.97 9.83 7.90
C ASN A 196 -21.90 8.89 7.11
N ALA A 197 -23.23 9.05 7.25
CA ALA A 197 -24.19 8.24 6.51
C ALA A 197 -24.07 8.43 4.99
N GLU A 198 -23.78 9.65 4.52
CA GLU A 198 -23.52 9.90 3.09
C GLU A 198 -22.21 9.25 2.63
N LEU A 199 -21.17 9.26 3.48
CA LEU A 199 -19.91 8.56 3.21
C LEU A 199 -20.13 7.05 3.11
N THR A 200 -20.90 6.46 4.05
CA THR A 200 -21.24 5.03 4.04
C THR A 200 -22.01 4.66 2.77
N ARG A 201 -23.05 5.43 2.43
CA ARG A 201 -23.83 5.21 1.20
C ARG A 201 -22.93 5.22 -0.03
N TYR A 202 -22.09 6.26 -0.16
CA TYR A 202 -21.16 6.35 -1.29
C TYR A 202 -20.20 5.15 -1.37
N ALA A 203 -19.68 4.73 -0.21
CA ALA A 203 -18.76 3.60 -0.16
C ALA A 203 -19.42 2.28 -0.60
N LEU A 204 -20.68 2.04 -0.20
CA LEU A 204 -21.47 0.90 -0.65
C LEU A 204 -21.78 0.96 -2.15
N GLU A 205 -22.21 2.13 -2.67
CA GLU A 205 -22.49 2.32 -4.11
C GLU A 205 -21.26 2.08 -5.00
N LYS A 206 -20.06 2.29 -4.46
CA LYS A 206 -18.78 2.12 -5.18
C LYS A 206 -18.04 0.82 -4.81
N ASN A 207 -18.66 -0.08 -4.04
CA ASN A 207 -18.06 -1.34 -3.57
C ASN A 207 -16.69 -1.12 -2.89
N LEU A 208 -16.58 -0.09 -2.04
CA LEU A 208 -15.36 0.23 -1.32
C LEU A 208 -15.31 -0.37 0.10
N ILE A 209 -16.47 -0.83 0.58
CA ILE A 209 -16.64 -1.56 1.85
C ILE A 209 -17.59 -2.73 1.65
#